data_b1474ee542073b0faf26d495f9e33c5c
#
_entry.id   b1474ee542073b0faf26d495f9e33c5c
#
_cell.length_a   1.000
_cell.length_b   1.000
_cell.length_c   1.000
_cell.angle_alpha   90.00
_cell.angle_beta   90.00
_cell.angle_gamma   90.00
#
_symmetry.space_group_name_H-M   'P 1'
#
loop_
_entity.id
_entity.type
_entity.pdbx_description
1 polymer ?
#
loop_
_entity_poly.entity_id
_entity_poly.type
_entity_poly.pdbx_seq_one_letter_code
_entity_poly.pdbx_strand_id
1 'polypeptide(L)'
;MCSSDLKDFISKFDYCYYLDVDMAIVDKVGDEILSDLVGTQHPYQTFQPKEDRTYDRNPKCMAYIEPGTEGDNYYAGGFNGGKTEHFLKMAEVLSTRVNHDKDNDVTALWFDESHLNKYLRDNPPTLTLSPSYCFAEEFIGTEYPFKPKIVALKKNHSELRS
;
A
#
# COMPACT_ATOMS: atom_id res chain seq x y z
N MET A 1 -2.88 8.41 14.66
CA MET A 1 -4.14 8.04 15.33
C MET A 1 -5.29 8.65 14.54
N CYS A 2 -6.17 7.83 13.95
CA CYS A 2 -7.48 8.36 13.59
C CYS A 2 -8.14 8.79 14.89
N SER A 3 -8.56 10.06 15.01
CA SER A 3 -9.40 10.47 16.12
C SER A 3 -10.68 9.62 16.08
N SER A 4 -11.33 9.39 17.24
CA SER A 4 -12.63 8.71 17.30
C SER A 4 -13.62 9.30 16.30
N ASP A 5 -13.60 10.63 16.14
CA ASP A 5 -14.46 11.38 15.24
C ASP A 5 -14.26 11.05 13.76
N LEU A 6 -13.00 10.81 13.34
CA LEU A 6 -12.70 10.41 11.96
C LEU A 6 -13.12 8.94 11.70
N LYS A 7 -12.93 8.05 12.66
CA LYS A 7 -13.40 6.67 12.58
C LYS A 7 -14.93 6.62 12.45
N ASP A 8 -15.64 7.39 13.27
CA ASP A 8 -17.10 7.50 13.26
C ASP A 8 -17.62 8.11 11.95
N PHE A 9 -16.89 9.08 11.39
CA PHE A 9 -17.22 9.67 10.09
C PHE A 9 -17.03 8.66 8.96
N ILE A 10 -15.87 7.98 8.88
CA ILE A 10 -15.55 7.00 7.84
C ILE A 10 -16.50 5.81 7.88
N SER A 11 -16.93 5.37 9.08
CA SER A 11 -17.85 4.24 9.26
C SER A 11 -19.25 4.45 8.65
N LYS A 12 -19.57 5.66 8.18
CA LYS A 12 -20.84 5.94 7.48
C LYS A 12 -20.84 5.54 6.01
N PHE A 13 -19.68 5.19 5.46
CA PHE A 13 -19.51 4.81 4.07
C PHE A 13 -19.28 3.31 3.93
N ASP A 14 -19.75 2.71 2.83
CA ASP A 14 -19.60 1.27 2.56
C ASP A 14 -18.15 0.92 2.22
N TYR A 15 -17.43 1.81 1.54
CA TYR A 15 -16.06 1.64 1.08
C TYR A 15 -15.17 2.81 1.47
N CYS A 16 -13.92 2.51 1.81
CA CYS A 16 -12.90 3.49 2.11
C CYS A 16 -11.58 3.11 1.44
N TYR A 17 -10.93 4.09 0.80
CA TYR A 17 -9.65 3.91 0.13
C TYR A 17 -8.65 4.94 0.61
N TYR A 18 -7.42 4.50 0.80
CA TYR A 18 -6.27 5.35 0.96
C TYR A 18 -5.68 5.69 -0.42
N LEU A 19 -5.35 6.93 -0.62
CA LEU A 19 -4.67 7.43 -1.80
C LEU A 19 -3.60 8.42 -1.36
N ASP A 20 -2.34 8.21 -1.77
CA ASP A 20 -1.27 9.16 -1.52
C ASP A 20 -1.55 10.51 -2.17
N VAL A 21 -1.13 11.58 -1.49
CA VAL A 21 -1.39 12.97 -1.94
C VAL A 21 -0.70 13.32 -3.26
N ASP A 22 0.34 12.60 -3.63
CA ASP A 22 1.10 12.76 -4.88
C ASP A 22 0.62 11.83 -6.00
N MET A 23 -0.61 11.32 -5.90
CA MET A 23 -1.20 10.49 -6.96
C MET A 23 -2.27 11.25 -7.75
N ALA A 24 -2.24 11.06 -9.09
CA ALA A 24 -3.19 11.66 -10.02
C ALA A 24 -4.06 10.58 -10.69
N ILE A 25 -5.38 10.76 -10.63
CA ILE A 25 -6.33 9.91 -11.37
C ILE A 25 -6.36 10.42 -12.82
N VAL A 26 -5.91 9.59 -13.77
CA VAL A 26 -5.73 9.95 -15.18
C VAL A 26 -6.70 9.23 -16.12
N ASP A 27 -7.40 8.21 -15.63
CA ASP A 27 -8.44 7.48 -16.37
C ASP A 27 -9.56 7.09 -15.41
N LYS A 28 -10.69 6.66 -15.97
CA LYS A 28 -11.88 6.27 -15.20
C LYS A 28 -11.56 5.14 -14.22
N VAL A 29 -11.86 5.38 -12.96
CA VAL A 29 -11.93 4.37 -11.90
C VAL A 29 -13.40 4.17 -11.55
N GLY A 30 -13.89 2.94 -11.64
CA GLY A 30 -15.28 2.59 -11.41
C GLY A 30 -15.43 1.48 -10.38
N ASP A 31 -16.49 0.68 -10.52
CA ASP A 31 -16.83 -0.37 -9.55
C ASP A 31 -15.84 -1.56 -9.55
N GLU A 32 -14.91 -1.61 -10.51
CA GLU A 32 -13.88 -2.64 -10.60
C GLU A 32 -12.92 -2.68 -9.41
N ILE A 33 -12.89 -1.62 -8.58
CA ILE A 33 -12.09 -1.59 -7.36
C ILE A 33 -12.85 -2.09 -6.13
N LEU A 34 -14.19 -2.28 -6.22
CA LEU A 34 -15.03 -2.58 -5.06
C LEU A 34 -14.87 -4.05 -4.62
N SER A 35 -14.32 -4.25 -3.43
CA SER A 35 -14.15 -5.57 -2.81
C SER A 35 -13.97 -5.42 -1.29
N ASP A 36 -13.93 -6.54 -0.56
CA ASP A 36 -13.79 -6.50 0.90
C ASP A 36 -12.44 -5.94 1.33
N LEU A 37 -11.33 -6.43 0.75
CA LEU A 37 -9.98 -5.95 1.00
C LEU A 37 -9.23 -5.84 -0.33
N VAL A 38 -8.66 -4.67 -0.60
CA VAL A 38 -8.03 -4.33 -1.87
C VAL A 38 -6.57 -3.92 -1.66
N GLY A 39 -5.68 -4.58 -2.37
CA GLY A 39 -4.27 -4.20 -2.49
C GLY A 39 -3.88 -3.96 -3.93
N THR A 40 -2.98 -3.02 -4.19
CA THR A 40 -2.47 -2.71 -5.52
C THR A 40 -1.05 -3.25 -5.70
N GLN A 41 -0.79 -4.00 -6.77
CA GLN A 41 0.54 -4.49 -7.10
C GLN A 41 1.53 -3.34 -7.29
N HIS A 42 2.71 -3.48 -6.71
CA HIS A 42 3.76 -2.46 -6.81
C HIS A 42 4.40 -2.47 -8.21
N PRO A 43 4.50 -1.32 -8.91
CA PRO A 43 4.90 -1.24 -10.32
C PRO A 43 6.28 -1.80 -10.62
N TYR A 44 7.23 -1.68 -9.69
CA TYR A 44 8.60 -2.21 -9.86
C TYR A 44 8.76 -3.65 -9.37
N GLN A 45 8.04 -4.03 -8.29
CA GLN A 45 8.22 -5.32 -7.63
C GLN A 45 7.41 -6.45 -8.27
N THR A 46 6.39 -6.10 -9.09
CA THR A 46 5.50 -7.09 -9.73
C THR A 46 6.25 -8.11 -10.57
N PHE A 47 7.33 -7.69 -11.24
CA PHE A 47 8.13 -8.55 -12.13
C PHE A 47 9.37 -9.16 -11.45
N GLN A 48 9.63 -8.80 -10.19
CA GLN A 48 10.76 -9.36 -9.46
C GLN A 48 10.44 -10.76 -8.93
N PRO A 49 11.41 -11.68 -8.92
CA PRO A 49 11.30 -12.92 -8.14
C PRO A 49 10.92 -12.60 -6.69
N LYS A 50 10.19 -13.50 -6.04
CA LYS A 50 9.68 -13.26 -4.66
C LYS A 50 10.81 -12.96 -3.68
N GLU A 51 11.92 -13.67 -3.79
CA GLU A 51 13.12 -13.56 -2.96
C GLU A 51 13.85 -12.23 -3.11
N ASP A 52 13.71 -11.55 -4.28
CA ASP A 52 14.37 -10.29 -4.60
C ASP A 52 13.52 -9.07 -4.22
N ARG A 53 12.25 -9.28 -3.82
CA ARG A 53 11.36 -8.21 -3.39
C ARG A 53 11.83 -7.59 -2.07
N THR A 54 11.65 -6.28 -1.95
CA THR A 54 12.20 -5.47 -0.85
C THR A 54 11.35 -5.54 0.42
N TYR A 55 10.98 -6.75 0.86
CA TYR A 55 10.32 -6.95 2.15
C TYR A 55 11.25 -6.58 3.32
N ASP A 56 10.65 -6.16 4.43
CA ASP A 56 11.42 -5.93 5.66
C ASP A 56 11.98 -7.25 6.20
N ARG A 57 13.30 -7.29 6.37
CA ARG A 57 14.05 -8.47 6.84
C ARG A 57 14.66 -8.27 8.23
N ASN A 58 14.33 -7.16 8.91
CA ASN A 58 14.76 -6.93 10.28
C ASN A 58 13.85 -7.70 11.26
N PRO A 59 14.34 -8.73 11.96
CA PRO A 59 13.52 -9.55 12.86
C PRO A 59 12.99 -8.79 14.09
N LYS A 60 13.50 -7.56 14.35
CA LYS A 60 12.98 -6.68 15.40
C LYS A 60 11.80 -5.84 14.95
N CYS A 61 11.56 -5.74 13.64
CA CYS A 61 10.49 -4.94 13.07
C CYS A 61 9.18 -5.75 13.03
N MET A 62 8.07 -5.12 13.36
CA MET A 62 6.74 -5.71 13.25
C MET A 62 6.30 -5.97 11.80
N ALA A 63 7.03 -5.39 10.83
CA ALA A 63 6.85 -5.65 9.40
C ALA A 63 7.69 -6.82 8.88
N TYR A 64 8.46 -7.50 9.75
CA TYR A 64 9.33 -8.61 9.36
C TYR A 64 8.60 -9.71 8.59
N ILE A 65 9.16 -10.08 7.45
CA ILE A 65 8.75 -11.24 6.66
C ILE A 65 9.96 -12.17 6.54
N GLU A 66 9.82 -13.40 7.05
CA GLU A 66 10.87 -14.41 7.00
C GLU A 66 11.18 -14.81 5.55
N PRO A 67 12.46 -14.91 5.14
CA PRO A 67 12.83 -15.42 3.83
C PRO A 67 12.21 -16.80 3.52
N GLY A 68 11.65 -16.94 2.31
CA GLY A 68 10.94 -18.15 1.90
C GLY A 68 9.46 -18.21 2.30
N THR A 69 8.96 -17.17 2.99
CA THR A 69 7.54 -17.07 3.39
C THR A 69 6.82 -15.89 2.73
N GLU A 70 7.36 -15.36 1.65
CA GLU A 70 6.81 -14.23 0.90
C GLU A 70 5.43 -14.57 0.32
N GLY A 71 4.58 -13.54 0.22
CA GLY A 71 3.31 -13.64 -0.49
C GLY A 71 3.49 -13.68 -2.03
N ASP A 72 2.40 -13.98 -2.74
CA ASP A 72 2.41 -14.01 -4.22
C ASP A 72 2.63 -12.62 -4.82
N ASN A 73 2.23 -11.56 -4.13
CA ASN A 73 2.34 -10.19 -4.58
C ASN A 73 3.09 -9.33 -3.57
N TYR A 74 3.76 -8.29 -4.06
CA TYR A 74 4.23 -7.15 -3.30
C TYR A 74 3.30 -5.97 -3.62
N TYR A 75 2.80 -5.30 -2.60
CA TYR A 75 1.79 -4.26 -2.71
C TYR A 75 2.39 -2.87 -2.53
N ALA A 76 1.97 -1.93 -3.37
CA ALA A 76 2.30 -0.52 -3.24
C ALA A 76 1.50 0.13 -2.11
N GLY A 77 2.13 1.01 -1.35
CA GLY A 77 1.49 1.78 -0.29
C GLY A 77 0.48 2.81 -0.79
N GLY A 78 0.69 3.34 -2.01
CA GLY A 78 0.00 4.53 -2.51
C GLY A 78 -1.50 4.38 -2.80
N PHE A 79 -2.02 3.18 -3.05
CA PHE A 79 -3.44 2.94 -3.25
C PHE A 79 -3.88 1.59 -2.72
N ASN A 80 -4.75 1.59 -1.71
CA ASN A 80 -5.29 0.39 -1.08
C ASN A 80 -6.61 0.72 -0.37
N GLY A 81 -7.40 -0.30 0.02
CA GLY A 81 -8.67 -0.05 0.70
C GLY A 81 -9.61 -1.23 0.68
N GLY A 82 -10.90 -0.95 0.46
CA GLY A 82 -11.97 -1.93 0.38
C GLY A 82 -13.20 -1.54 1.22
N LYS A 83 -14.01 -2.52 1.65
CA LYS A 83 -15.09 -2.24 2.58
C LYS A 83 -14.55 -1.54 3.83
N THR A 84 -15.29 -0.56 4.30
CA THR A 84 -14.85 0.32 5.40
C THR A 84 -14.45 -0.45 6.65
N GLU A 85 -15.16 -1.50 7.01
CA GLU A 85 -14.83 -2.33 8.18
C GLU A 85 -13.45 -3.01 8.05
N HIS A 86 -13.12 -3.53 6.85
CA HIS A 86 -11.83 -4.16 6.56
C HIS A 86 -10.71 -3.13 6.51
N PHE A 87 -10.96 -1.98 5.89
CA PHE A 87 -10.01 -0.86 5.86
C PHE A 87 -9.66 -0.37 7.26
N LEU A 88 -10.67 -0.11 8.10
CA LEU A 88 -10.44 0.36 9.48
C LEU A 88 -9.69 -0.67 10.33
N LYS A 89 -10.02 -1.97 10.18
CA LYS A 89 -9.28 -3.05 10.84
C LYS A 89 -7.81 -3.09 10.40
N MET A 90 -7.56 -2.98 9.10
CA MET A 90 -6.20 -2.90 8.57
C MET A 90 -5.46 -1.69 9.15
N ALA A 91 -6.03 -0.49 9.06
CA ALA A 91 -5.43 0.74 9.56
C ALA A 91 -5.09 0.68 11.07
N GLU A 92 -5.95 0.07 11.88
CA GLU A 92 -5.71 -0.13 13.31
C GLU A 92 -4.51 -1.06 13.56
N VAL A 93 -4.40 -2.18 12.82
CA VAL A 93 -3.27 -3.11 12.94
C VAL A 93 -1.97 -2.43 12.48
N LEU A 94 -1.98 -1.72 11.35
CA LEU A 94 -0.80 -1.00 10.87
C LEU A 94 -0.35 0.05 11.88
N SER A 95 -1.26 0.88 12.39
CA SER A 95 -0.97 1.89 13.41
C SER A 95 -0.37 1.28 14.67
N THR A 96 -0.91 0.17 15.13
CA THR A 96 -0.39 -0.55 16.31
C THR A 96 1.05 -1.02 16.08
N ARG A 97 1.33 -1.63 14.92
CA ARG A 97 2.67 -2.11 14.56
C ARG A 97 3.68 -0.98 14.43
N VAL A 98 3.32 0.10 13.75
CA VAL A 98 4.17 1.29 13.59
C VAL A 98 4.50 1.93 14.94
N ASN A 99 3.52 2.07 15.83
CA ASN A 99 3.75 2.62 17.17
C ASN A 99 4.65 1.71 18.00
N HIS A 100 4.44 0.39 17.95
CA HIS A 100 5.31 -0.57 18.63
C HIS A 100 6.76 -0.43 18.16
N ASP A 101 6.99 -0.39 16.85
CA ASP A 101 8.34 -0.25 16.29
C ASP A 101 8.98 1.08 16.71
N LYS A 102 8.21 2.17 16.65
CA LYS A 102 8.66 3.50 17.11
C LYS A 102 9.05 3.50 18.59
N ASP A 103 8.27 2.85 19.46
CA ASP A 103 8.56 2.76 20.90
C ASP A 103 9.80 1.91 21.19
N ASN A 104 10.27 1.10 20.24
CA ASN A 104 11.46 0.27 20.31
C ASN A 104 12.63 0.78 19.43
N ASP A 105 12.58 2.02 18.95
CA ASP A 105 13.58 2.63 18.06
C ASP A 105 13.83 1.82 16.78
N VAL A 106 12.79 1.16 16.25
CA VAL A 106 12.80 0.41 15.00
C VAL A 106 12.06 1.21 13.93
N THR A 107 12.64 1.29 12.74
CA THR A 107 11.98 1.85 11.55
C THR A 107 11.95 0.79 10.46
N ALA A 108 10.76 0.52 9.93
CA ALA A 108 10.59 -0.40 8.82
C ALA A 108 11.27 0.13 7.54
N LEU A 109 11.77 -0.78 6.70
CA LEU A 109 12.55 -0.48 5.49
C LEU A 109 11.85 0.54 4.57
N TRP A 110 10.57 0.32 4.31
CA TRP A 110 9.70 1.20 3.52
C TRP A 110 8.52 1.72 4.35
N PHE A 111 8.79 2.10 5.60
CA PHE A 111 7.83 2.71 6.52
C PHE A 111 6.50 1.94 6.56
N ASP A 112 5.39 2.62 6.29
CA ASP A 112 4.03 2.07 6.27
C ASP A 112 3.79 1.01 5.19
N GLU A 113 4.45 1.12 4.02
CA GLU A 113 4.36 0.10 2.96
C GLU A 113 4.89 -1.26 3.42
N SER A 114 5.97 -1.31 4.22
CA SER A 114 6.46 -2.57 4.79
C SER A 114 5.41 -3.22 5.70
N HIS A 115 4.76 -2.43 6.56
CA HIS A 115 3.69 -2.92 7.43
C HIS A 115 2.45 -3.36 6.66
N LEU A 116 2.09 -2.63 5.58
CA LEU A 116 1.02 -3.00 4.66
C LEU A 116 1.31 -4.37 4.02
N ASN A 117 2.50 -4.56 3.48
CA ASN A 117 2.91 -5.83 2.87
C ASN A 117 2.86 -7.00 3.86
N LYS A 118 3.31 -6.79 5.10
CA LYS A 118 3.17 -7.78 6.17
C LYS A 118 1.71 -8.10 6.48
N TYR A 119 0.84 -7.07 6.51
CA TYR A 119 -0.59 -7.27 6.76
C TYR A 119 -1.26 -8.05 5.62
N LEU A 120 -1.05 -7.63 4.37
CA LEU A 120 -1.68 -8.23 3.19
C LEU A 120 -1.12 -9.63 2.87
N ARG A 121 0.10 -9.93 3.28
CA ARG A 121 0.64 -11.31 3.24
C ARG A 121 -0.09 -12.22 4.23
N ASP A 122 -0.36 -11.74 5.46
CA ASP A 122 -1.03 -12.50 6.51
C ASP A 122 -2.56 -12.55 6.31
N ASN A 123 -3.12 -11.56 5.62
CA ASN A 123 -4.53 -11.40 5.27
C ASN A 123 -4.64 -11.08 3.77
N PRO A 124 -4.61 -12.10 2.88
CA PRO A 124 -4.61 -11.87 1.45
C PRO A 124 -5.80 -11.04 1.00
N PRO A 125 -5.59 -10.02 0.13
CA PRO A 125 -6.68 -9.22 -0.41
C PRO A 125 -7.69 -10.07 -1.17
N THR A 126 -8.95 -9.70 -1.08
CA THR A 126 -10.02 -10.29 -1.91
C THR A 126 -9.97 -9.78 -3.35
N LEU A 127 -9.30 -8.64 -3.57
CA LEU A 127 -9.02 -8.08 -4.89
C LEU A 127 -7.58 -7.54 -4.92
N THR A 128 -6.80 -8.03 -5.88
CA THR A 128 -5.48 -7.49 -6.21
C THR A 128 -5.57 -6.69 -7.51
N LEU A 129 -5.40 -5.38 -7.41
CA LEU A 129 -5.35 -4.48 -8.55
C LEU A 129 -3.99 -4.54 -9.22
N SER A 130 -3.97 -4.37 -10.55
CA SER A 130 -2.73 -4.28 -11.32
C SER A 130 -1.96 -2.97 -11.02
N PRO A 131 -0.69 -2.86 -11.44
CA PRO A 131 0.07 -1.60 -11.36
C PRO A 131 -0.55 -0.39 -12.06
N SER A 132 -1.62 -0.57 -12.84
CA SER A 132 -2.40 0.54 -13.42
C SER A 132 -2.93 1.52 -12.38
N TYR A 133 -3.16 1.07 -11.13
CA TYR A 133 -3.71 1.86 -10.03
C TYR A 133 -2.64 2.44 -9.08
N CYS A 134 -1.37 2.16 -9.34
CA CYS A 134 -0.21 2.82 -8.72
C CYS A 134 0.92 2.90 -9.76
N PHE A 135 0.60 3.50 -10.91
CA PHE A 135 1.47 3.54 -12.07
C PHE A 135 2.56 4.60 -11.87
N ALA A 136 3.83 4.23 -11.99
CA ALA A 136 4.92 5.18 -11.85
C ALA A 136 5.00 6.12 -13.07
N GLU A 137 5.06 7.44 -12.84
CA GLU A 137 5.05 8.46 -13.88
C GLU A 137 6.14 8.24 -14.96
N GLU A 138 7.32 7.75 -14.57
CA GLU A 138 8.42 7.47 -15.49
C GLU A 138 8.16 6.34 -16.48
N PHE A 139 7.12 5.54 -16.28
CA PHE A 139 6.71 4.51 -17.23
C PHE A 139 5.77 5.05 -18.32
N ILE A 140 5.31 6.29 -18.22
CA ILE A 140 4.49 6.91 -19.26
C ILE A 140 5.32 7.03 -20.55
N GLY A 141 4.78 6.48 -21.64
CA GLY A 141 5.45 6.47 -22.95
C GLY A 141 6.49 5.38 -23.12
N THR A 142 6.63 4.47 -22.18
CA THR A 142 7.49 3.27 -22.29
C THR A 142 6.69 2.04 -22.71
N GLU A 143 7.38 0.91 -22.95
CA GLU A 143 6.75 -0.40 -23.22
C GLU A 143 6.24 -1.13 -21.98
N TYR A 144 5.96 -0.38 -20.89
CA TYR A 144 5.42 -0.97 -19.66
C TYR A 144 4.04 -1.59 -19.95
N PRO A 145 3.77 -2.85 -19.53
CA PRO A 145 2.63 -3.64 -20.03
C PRO A 145 1.26 -3.21 -19.47
N PHE A 146 1.21 -2.23 -18.59
CA PHE A 146 -0.02 -1.70 -18.01
C PHE A 146 -0.32 -0.29 -18.53
N LYS A 147 -1.61 0.06 -18.57
CA LYS A 147 -2.06 1.43 -18.87
C LYS A 147 -2.36 2.16 -17.56
N PRO A 148 -1.96 3.43 -17.41
CA PRO A 148 -2.19 4.16 -16.18
C PRO A 148 -3.68 4.49 -15.96
N LYS A 149 -4.18 4.27 -14.76
CA LYS A 149 -5.44 4.78 -14.23
C LYS A 149 -5.22 5.75 -13.09
N ILE A 150 -4.27 5.42 -12.20
CA ILE A 150 -3.81 6.28 -11.13
C ILE A 150 -2.28 6.31 -11.21
N VAL A 151 -1.71 7.50 -11.33
CA VAL A 151 -0.27 7.74 -11.54
C VAL A 151 0.34 8.29 -10.26
N ALA A 152 1.39 7.64 -9.77
CA ALA A 152 2.27 8.16 -8.74
C ALA A 152 3.24 9.17 -9.39
N LEU A 153 3.07 10.45 -9.05
CA LEU A 153 3.85 11.55 -9.62
C LEU A 153 5.27 11.56 -9.07
N LYS A 154 6.24 11.91 -9.91
CA LYS A 154 7.63 11.99 -9.51
C LYS A 154 7.85 13.11 -8.49
N LYS A 155 8.37 12.75 -7.33
CA LYS A 155 8.70 13.71 -6.26
C LYS A 155 10.02 14.43 -6.59
N ASN A 156 9.99 15.75 -6.57
CA ASN A 156 11.22 16.54 -6.56
C ASN A 156 11.72 16.69 -5.11
N HIS A 157 12.48 15.71 -4.64
CA HIS A 157 12.97 15.68 -3.26
C HIS A 157 13.83 16.89 -2.87
N SER A 158 14.39 17.63 -3.84
CA SER A 158 15.18 18.84 -3.56
C SER A 158 14.32 20.03 -3.14
N GLU A 159 13.06 20.08 -3.56
CA GLU A 159 12.11 21.16 -3.21
C GLU A 159 11.38 20.89 -1.90
N LEU A 160 11.28 19.62 -1.47
CA LEU A 160 10.55 19.23 -0.26
C LEU A 160 11.37 19.30 1.04
N ARG A 161 12.68 19.54 0.92
CA ARG A 161 13.63 19.59 2.07
C ARG A 161 14.22 20.98 2.31
N SER A 162 13.64 22.02 1.71
CA SER A 162 14.05 23.43 1.92
C SER A 162 13.32 24.05 3.10
#